data_33b178f4cdb43be35ab078d458ae2071
#
_entry.id   33b178f4cdb43be35ab078d458ae2071
#
_cell.length_a   1.000
_cell.length_b   1.000
_cell.length_c   1.000
_cell.angle_alpha   90.00
_cell.angle_beta   90.00
_cell.angle_gamma   90.00
#
_symmetry.space_group_name_H-M   'P 1'
#
loop_
_entity.id
_entity.type
_entity.pdbx_description
1 polymer ?
#
loop_
_entity_poly.entity_id
_entity_poly.type
_entity_poly.pdbx_seq_one_letter_code
_entity_poly.pdbx_strand_id
1 'polypeptide(L)'
;PYGVEPSGAFENFRIAAGESDRNFYGLVSQDSDVFKWMEAASLSLQYENEEMQTYLEEAIDLLDRAQQKNGYLNTYYIIHGLQDRWHYLKESCQLYCAGHLIEAAVSAYQTIQNTKLLEIARAYADYIDYSFGIEEGKIHGYDGHAEIELALYRLYEETDVERYKLLADYFVEERGKKPYFFSKENRNQNVRNNLVYELEE
;
A
#
# COMPACT_ATOMS: atom_id res chain seq x y z
N PRO A 1 11.42 12.49 -13.28
CA PRO A 1 12.04 11.35 -12.61
C PRO A 1 13.13 11.69 -11.59
N TYR A 2 13.31 12.95 -11.15
CA TYR A 2 14.39 13.32 -10.23
C TYR A 2 14.20 12.82 -8.77
N GLY A 3 13.08 12.21 -8.40
CA GLY A 3 12.82 11.79 -7.04
C GLY A 3 12.71 10.28 -6.83
N VAL A 4 12.32 9.51 -7.82
CA VAL A 4 11.93 8.12 -7.66
C VAL A 4 12.87 7.14 -8.39
N GLU A 5 13.35 7.48 -9.56
CA GLU A 5 14.31 6.64 -10.30
C GLU A 5 15.63 6.40 -9.53
N PRO A 6 16.22 7.42 -8.86
CA PRO A 6 17.41 7.19 -8.04
C PRO A 6 17.18 6.26 -6.85
N SER A 7 15.94 6.11 -6.38
CA SER A 7 15.61 5.26 -5.23
C SER A 7 15.39 3.79 -5.58
N GLY A 8 15.36 3.43 -6.87
CA GLY A 8 15.07 2.07 -7.32
C GLY A 8 13.61 1.61 -7.07
N ALA A 9 12.74 2.47 -6.58
CA ALA A 9 11.39 2.09 -6.18
C ALA A 9 10.54 1.61 -7.38
N PHE A 10 10.62 2.26 -8.53
CA PHE A 10 9.97 1.79 -9.76
C PHE A 10 10.50 0.44 -10.25
N GLU A 11 11.79 0.18 -10.03
CA GLU A 11 12.38 -1.10 -10.39
C GLU A 11 11.76 -2.24 -9.59
N ASN A 12 11.42 -2.04 -8.31
CA ASN A 12 10.72 -3.03 -7.51
C ASN A 12 9.36 -3.41 -8.12
N PHE A 13 8.63 -2.44 -8.68
CA PHE A 13 7.38 -2.73 -9.40
C PHE A 13 7.63 -3.51 -10.70
N ARG A 14 8.72 -3.25 -11.45
CA ARG A 14 9.08 -4.06 -12.63
C ARG A 14 9.41 -5.50 -12.25
N ILE A 15 10.13 -5.70 -11.15
CA ILE A 15 10.42 -7.04 -10.61
C ILE A 15 9.10 -7.73 -10.21
N ALA A 16 8.22 -7.05 -9.49
CA ALA A 16 6.93 -7.59 -9.07
C ALA A 16 6.00 -7.94 -10.24
N ALA A 17 6.11 -7.20 -11.35
CA ALA A 17 5.41 -7.47 -12.62
C ALA A 17 6.05 -8.61 -13.45
N GLY A 18 7.22 -9.12 -13.04
CA GLY A 18 7.98 -10.12 -13.81
C GLY A 18 8.71 -9.57 -15.03
N GLU A 19 8.94 -8.25 -15.09
CA GLU A 19 9.58 -7.54 -16.19
C GLU A 19 11.09 -7.31 -15.95
N SER A 20 11.59 -7.66 -14.76
CA SER A 20 13.00 -7.53 -14.37
C SER A 20 13.43 -8.67 -13.48
N ASP A 21 14.68 -9.07 -13.58
CA ASP A 21 15.37 -10.08 -12.77
C ASP A 21 16.34 -9.48 -11.76
N ARG A 22 16.29 -8.16 -11.55
CA ARG A 22 17.13 -7.46 -10.57
C ARG A 22 16.72 -7.81 -9.14
N ASN A 23 17.56 -7.42 -8.19
CA ASN A 23 17.26 -7.57 -6.77
C ASN A 23 16.36 -6.43 -6.30
N PHE A 24 15.51 -6.72 -5.30
CA PHE A 24 14.74 -5.70 -4.57
C PHE A 24 15.69 -4.65 -3.98
N TYR A 25 15.27 -3.39 -3.99
CA TYR A 25 16.03 -2.27 -3.45
C TYR A 25 15.21 -1.50 -2.41
N GLY A 26 15.86 -1.17 -1.31
CA GLY A 26 15.33 -0.27 -0.29
C GLY A 26 14.61 -0.97 0.86
N LEU A 27 13.73 -0.24 1.51
CA LEU A 27 13.01 -0.66 2.71
C LEU A 27 11.71 -1.40 2.38
N VAL A 28 11.15 -2.12 3.34
CA VAL A 28 9.84 -2.76 3.24
C VAL A 28 8.70 -1.77 2.89
N SER A 29 8.88 -0.50 3.24
CA SER A 29 7.95 0.61 2.94
C SER A 29 8.24 1.34 1.63
N GLN A 30 9.18 0.86 0.81
CA GLN A 30 9.67 1.59 -0.37
C GLN A 30 8.56 1.94 -1.38
N ASP A 31 7.53 1.13 -1.49
CA ASP A 31 6.37 1.39 -2.36
C ASP A 31 5.72 2.74 -2.07
N SER A 32 5.70 3.16 -0.81
CA SER A 32 5.10 4.44 -0.41
C SER A 32 5.74 5.66 -1.07
N ASP A 33 7.02 5.59 -1.45
CA ASP A 33 7.70 6.68 -2.16
C ASP A 33 7.13 6.88 -3.56
N VAL A 34 6.80 5.78 -4.26
CA VAL A 34 6.13 5.82 -5.56
C VAL A 34 4.73 6.42 -5.41
N PHE A 35 3.96 5.95 -4.43
CA PHE A 35 2.58 6.42 -4.24
C PHE A 35 2.52 7.90 -3.85
N LYS A 36 3.39 8.37 -2.96
CA LYS A 36 3.50 9.79 -2.61
C LYS A 36 3.91 10.65 -3.80
N TRP A 37 4.83 10.14 -4.64
CA TRP A 37 5.17 10.81 -5.88
C TRP A 37 3.97 10.88 -6.82
N MET A 38 3.19 9.79 -6.97
CA MET A 38 2.01 9.76 -7.83
C MET A 38 0.93 10.74 -7.34
N GLU A 39 0.74 10.84 -6.02
CA GLU A 39 -0.17 11.83 -5.44
C GLU A 39 0.27 13.25 -5.77
N ALA A 40 1.54 13.59 -5.54
CA ALA A 40 2.10 14.90 -5.85
C ALA A 40 2.04 15.21 -7.35
N ALA A 41 2.35 14.23 -8.22
CA ALA A 41 2.23 14.35 -9.66
C ALA A 41 0.79 14.64 -10.06
N SER A 42 -0.18 13.88 -9.54
CA SER A 42 -1.61 14.07 -9.83
C SER A 42 -2.08 15.47 -9.44
N LEU A 43 -1.74 15.94 -8.25
CA LEU A 43 -2.08 17.28 -7.79
C LEU A 43 -1.42 18.38 -8.62
N SER A 44 -0.20 18.15 -9.14
CA SER A 44 0.51 19.10 -9.99
C SER A 44 -0.14 19.26 -11.38
N LEU A 45 -0.87 18.25 -11.85
CA LEU A 45 -1.58 18.26 -13.14
C LEU A 45 -2.83 19.16 -13.19
N GLN A 46 -3.13 19.89 -12.09
CA GLN A 46 -3.99 21.07 -12.16
C GLN A 46 -3.44 22.13 -13.13
N TYR A 47 -2.13 22.11 -13.35
CA TYR A 47 -1.45 22.93 -14.35
C TYR A 47 -1.00 21.98 -15.46
N GLU A 48 -1.38 22.26 -16.70
CA GLU A 48 -1.07 21.44 -17.86
C GLU A 48 0.44 21.12 -17.93
N ASN A 49 0.77 19.82 -17.90
CA ASN A 49 2.14 19.31 -18.03
C ASN A 49 2.09 17.91 -18.67
N GLU A 50 2.20 17.88 -19.99
CA GLU A 50 2.12 16.63 -20.78
C GLU A 50 3.20 15.60 -20.38
N GLU A 51 4.41 16.05 -20.05
CA GLU A 51 5.49 15.16 -19.64
C GLU A 51 5.16 14.48 -18.31
N MET A 52 4.66 15.23 -17.33
CA MET A 52 4.26 14.68 -16.03
C MET A 52 3.08 13.73 -16.18
N GLN A 53 2.11 14.06 -17.02
CA GLN A 53 0.99 13.18 -17.31
C GLN A 53 1.46 11.85 -17.90
N THR A 54 2.38 11.87 -18.88
CA THR A 54 2.95 10.66 -19.47
C THR A 54 3.64 9.78 -18.41
N TYR A 55 4.47 10.37 -17.55
CA TYR A 55 5.13 9.62 -16.49
C TYR A 55 4.14 9.02 -15.48
N LEU A 56 3.08 9.74 -15.13
CA LEU A 56 2.05 9.23 -14.23
C LEU A 56 1.29 8.05 -14.88
N GLU A 57 0.92 8.16 -16.15
CA GLU A 57 0.24 7.09 -16.88
C GLU A 57 1.12 5.82 -16.99
N GLU A 58 2.41 5.97 -17.29
CA GLU A 58 3.37 4.86 -17.31
C GLU A 58 3.50 4.19 -15.93
N ALA A 59 3.51 4.99 -14.85
CA ALA A 59 3.53 4.47 -13.49
C ALA A 59 2.27 3.68 -13.16
N ILE A 60 1.09 4.21 -13.51
CA ILE A 60 -0.21 3.53 -13.30
C ILE A 60 -0.24 2.19 -14.05
N ASP A 61 0.21 2.17 -15.29
CA ASP A 61 0.28 0.95 -16.10
C ASP A 61 1.21 -0.10 -15.48
N LEU A 62 2.31 0.34 -14.89
CA LEU A 62 3.23 -0.56 -14.18
C LEU A 62 2.63 -1.13 -12.90
N LEU A 63 1.91 -0.33 -12.12
CA LEU A 63 1.20 -0.80 -10.93
C LEU A 63 0.15 -1.85 -11.28
N ASP A 64 -0.63 -1.61 -12.34
CA ASP A 64 -1.65 -2.54 -12.84
C ASP A 64 -1.04 -3.92 -13.17
N ARG A 65 0.13 -3.95 -13.83
CA ARG A 65 0.82 -5.19 -14.14
C ARG A 65 1.46 -5.87 -12.93
N ALA A 66 1.86 -5.10 -11.92
CA ALA A 66 2.44 -5.63 -10.69
C ALA A 66 1.38 -6.16 -9.70
N GLN A 67 0.16 -5.63 -9.76
CA GLN A 67 -0.92 -6.01 -8.84
C GLN A 67 -1.30 -7.48 -9.00
N GLN A 68 -1.44 -8.18 -7.88
CA GLN A 68 -1.87 -9.57 -7.86
C GLN A 68 -3.36 -9.69 -8.23
N LYS A 69 -3.75 -10.84 -8.79
CA LYS A 69 -5.15 -11.11 -9.24
C LYS A 69 -6.20 -10.92 -8.15
N ASN A 70 -5.83 -11.04 -6.89
CA ASN A 70 -6.71 -10.81 -5.75
C ASN A 70 -6.73 -9.36 -5.26
N GLY A 71 -6.08 -8.44 -5.96
CA GLY A 71 -5.98 -7.03 -5.63
C GLY A 71 -4.79 -6.65 -4.73
N TYR A 72 -4.05 -7.61 -4.16
CA TYR A 72 -2.90 -7.30 -3.30
C TYR A 72 -1.77 -6.61 -4.08
N LEU A 73 -1.19 -5.57 -3.50
CA LEU A 73 -0.06 -4.84 -4.08
C LEU A 73 0.91 -4.37 -3.00
N ASN A 74 2.02 -5.08 -2.85
CA ASN A 74 3.18 -4.65 -2.08
C ASN A 74 4.40 -5.37 -2.66
N THR A 75 5.34 -4.63 -3.22
CA THR A 75 6.44 -5.22 -4.00
C THR A 75 7.36 -6.07 -3.15
N TYR A 76 7.63 -5.67 -1.89
CA TYR A 76 8.48 -6.45 -0.99
C TYR A 76 7.95 -7.88 -0.81
N TYR A 77 6.68 -8.04 -0.46
CA TYR A 77 6.09 -9.36 -0.23
C TYR A 77 5.78 -10.13 -1.51
N ILE A 78 5.52 -9.45 -2.63
CA ILE A 78 5.38 -10.11 -3.93
C ILE A 78 6.71 -10.75 -4.36
N ILE A 79 7.83 -10.06 -4.13
CA ILE A 79 9.17 -10.52 -4.53
C ILE A 79 9.73 -11.56 -3.56
N HIS A 80 9.62 -11.34 -2.25
CA HIS A 80 10.26 -12.20 -1.25
C HIS A 80 9.38 -13.38 -0.80
N GLY A 81 8.05 -13.26 -0.89
CA GLY A 81 7.13 -14.35 -0.58
C GLY A 81 5.80 -13.90 -0.01
N LEU A 82 4.73 -14.20 -0.73
CA LEU A 82 3.36 -13.85 -0.36
C LEU A 82 2.84 -14.57 0.91
N GLN A 83 3.50 -15.65 1.33
CA GLN A 83 3.16 -16.36 2.56
C GLN A 83 3.45 -15.54 3.83
N ASP A 84 4.35 -14.56 3.74
CA ASP A 84 4.74 -13.72 4.88
C ASP A 84 3.92 -12.42 4.97
N ARG A 85 3.01 -12.17 4.01
CA ARG A 85 2.14 -10.99 4.07
C ARG A 85 1.27 -11.02 5.33
N TRP A 86 0.98 -9.84 5.85
CA TRP A 86 0.21 -9.61 7.08
C TRP A 86 0.86 -10.14 8.36
N HIS A 87 2.06 -10.73 8.27
CA HIS A 87 2.88 -11.00 9.43
C HIS A 87 3.59 -9.71 9.87
N TYR A 88 3.77 -9.50 11.17
CA TYR A 88 4.45 -8.30 11.72
C TYR A 88 3.85 -6.97 11.33
N LEU A 89 2.56 -6.80 11.56
CA LEU A 89 1.83 -5.59 11.20
C LEU A 89 2.45 -4.32 11.78
N LYS A 90 3.15 -4.40 12.91
CA LYS A 90 3.80 -3.25 13.53
C LYS A 90 4.85 -2.59 12.62
N GLU A 91 5.61 -3.37 11.86
CA GLU A 91 6.78 -2.90 11.13
C GLU A 91 6.74 -3.24 9.63
N SER A 92 5.75 -4.03 9.21
CA SER A 92 5.65 -4.49 7.81
C SER A 92 5.23 -3.39 6.83
N CYS A 93 4.68 -2.28 7.32
CA CYS A 93 4.24 -1.12 6.53
C CYS A 93 3.33 -1.45 5.34
N GLN A 94 2.63 -2.60 5.34
CA GLN A 94 1.81 -3.01 4.20
C GLN A 94 0.55 -2.14 4.09
N LEU A 95 -0.17 -1.95 5.21
CA LEU A 95 -1.35 -1.08 5.24
C LEU A 95 -0.97 0.41 5.11
N TYR A 96 0.21 0.80 5.60
CA TYR A 96 0.77 2.12 5.37
C TYR A 96 0.98 2.39 3.88
N CYS A 97 1.61 1.48 3.14
CA CYS A 97 1.78 1.60 1.70
C CYS A 97 0.43 1.60 0.97
N ALA A 98 -0.52 0.74 1.39
CA ALA A 98 -1.86 0.71 0.82
C ALA A 98 -2.60 2.03 1.02
N GLY A 99 -2.46 2.66 2.19
CA GLY A 99 -3.02 3.98 2.48
C GLY A 99 -2.52 5.03 1.49
N HIS A 100 -1.20 5.14 1.29
CA HIS A 100 -0.63 6.08 0.33
C HIS A 100 -1.03 5.80 -1.14
N LEU A 101 -1.24 4.53 -1.52
CA LEU A 101 -1.81 4.20 -2.82
C LEU A 101 -3.24 4.75 -2.96
N ILE A 102 -4.07 4.56 -1.93
CA ILE A 102 -5.44 5.07 -1.93
C ILE A 102 -5.47 6.60 -1.99
N GLU A 103 -4.61 7.28 -1.22
CA GLU A 103 -4.45 8.73 -1.26
C GLU A 103 -4.09 9.23 -2.66
N ALA A 104 -3.10 8.59 -3.30
CA ALA A 104 -2.71 8.91 -4.67
C ALA A 104 -3.86 8.69 -5.66
N ALA A 105 -4.62 7.61 -5.50
CA ALA A 105 -5.72 7.25 -6.39
C ALA A 105 -6.90 8.24 -6.29
N VAL A 106 -7.28 8.62 -5.07
CA VAL A 106 -8.31 9.62 -4.84
C VAL A 106 -7.88 10.97 -5.40
N SER A 107 -6.63 11.39 -5.16
CA SER A 107 -6.08 12.64 -5.69
C SER A 107 -6.05 12.65 -7.23
N ALA A 108 -5.65 11.54 -7.87
CA ALA A 108 -5.65 11.42 -9.33
C ALA A 108 -7.08 11.44 -9.90
N TYR A 109 -8.03 10.79 -9.24
CA TYR A 109 -9.41 10.83 -9.68
C TYR A 109 -10.01 12.23 -9.56
N GLN A 110 -9.80 12.92 -8.45
CA GLN A 110 -10.31 14.28 -8.23
C GLN A 110 -9.70 15.31 -9.19
N THR A 111 -8.42 15.16 -9.54
CA THR A 111 -7.69 16.16 -10.35
C THR A 111 -7.84 15.92 -11.85
N ILE A 112 -7.67 14.68 -12.28
CA ILE A 112 -7.58 14.33 -13.71
C ILE A 112 -8.56 13.22 -14.14
N GLN A 113 -9.51 12.85 -13.27
CA GLN A 113 -10.52 11.80 -13.50
C GLN A 113 -9.89 10.44 -13.87
N ASN A 114 -8.75 10.10 -13.26
CA ASN A 114 -8.08 8.82 -13.53
C ASN A 114 -8.80 7.67 -12.83
N THR A 115 -9.63 6.96 -13.55
CA THR A 115 -10.39 5.80 -13.04
C THR A 115 -9.51 4.56 -12.86
N LYS A 116 -8.45 4.39 -13.66
CA LYS A 116 -7.60 3.20 -13.61
C LYS A 116 -6.86 3.09 -12.28
N LEU A 117 -6.24 4.16 -11.81
CA LEU A 117 -5.57 4.15 -10.50
C LEU A 117 -6.57 3.95 -9.36
N LEU A 118 -7.77 4.54 -9.49
CA LEU A 118 -8.85 4.32 -8.51
C LEU A 118 -9.28 2.85 -8.45
N GLU A 119 -9.39 2.16 -9.59
CA GLU A 119 -9.73 0.73 -9.64
C GLU A 119 -8.64 -0.15 -9.01
N ILE A 120 -7.36 0.15 -9.24
CA ILE A 120 -6.22 -0.52 -8.60
C ILE A 120 -6.30 -0.38 -7.07
N ALA A 121 -6.52 0.85 -6.58
CA ALA A 121 -6.64 1.12 -5.15
C ALA A 121 -7.86 0.44 -4.53
N ARG A 122 -9.01 0.45 -5.21
CA ARG A 122 -10.23 -0.25 -4.77
C ARG A 122 -10.02 -1.76 -4.68
N ALA A 123 -9.38 -2.37 -5.67
CA ALA A 123 -9.08 -3.80 -5.64
C ALA A 123 -8.20 -4.16 -4.43
N TYR A 124 -7.25 -3.30 -4.07
CA TYR A 124 -6.44 -3.52 -2.88
C TYR A 124 -7.23 -3.29 -1.59
N ALA A 125 -8.05 -2.25 -1.52
CA ALA A 125 -8.94 -2.00 -0.38
C ALA A 125 -9.93 -3.15 -0.16
N ASP A 126 -10.50 -3.72 -1.23
CA ASP A 126 -11.36 -4.90 -1.18
C ASP A 126 -10.63 -6.14 -0.65
N TYR A 127 -9.37 -6.32 -1.03
CA TYR A 127 -8.55 -7.41 -0.49
C TYR A 127 -8.20 -7.18 1.00
N ILE A 128 -8.00 -5.94 1.44
CA ILE A 128 -7.81 -5.61 2.85
C ILE A 128 -9.09 -5.89 3.63
N ASP A 129 -10.25 -5.48 3.12
CA ASP A 129 -11.56 -5.77 3.74
C ASP A 129 -11.82 -7.28 3.87
N TYR A 130 -11.46 -8.06 2.85
CA TYR A 130 -11.51 -9.52 2.94
C TYR A 130 -10.59 -10.09 4.03
N SER A 131 -9.42 -9.46 4.27
CA SER A 131 -8.37 -9.97 5.14
C SER A 131 -8.54 -9.55 6.60
N PHE A 132 -9.09 -8.37 6.88
CA PHE A 132 -9.17 -7.76 8.22
C PHE A 132 -10.62 -7.57 8.65
N GLY A 133 -10.87 -7.72 9.95
CA GLY A 133 -12.19 -7.53 10.54
C GLY A 133 -12.38 -8.32 11.83
N ILE A 134 -13.59 -8.26 12.38
CA ILE A 134 -13.96 -8.98 13.61
C ILE A 134 -14.52 -10.38 13.35
N GLU A 135 -14.80 -10.72 12.10
CA GLU A 135 -15.41 -11.97 11.69
C GLU A 135 -14.43 -13.14 11.83
N GLU A 136 -14.97 -14.33 12.02
CA GLU A 136 -14.16 -15.55 12.10
C GLU A 136 -13.35 -15.75 10.81
N GLY A 137 -12.05 -16.01 10.97
CA GLY A 137 -11.11 -16.22 9.87
C GLY A 137 -10.41 -14.95 9.36
N LYS A 138 -10.86 -13.77 9.77
CA LYS A 138 -10.17 -12.51 9.48
C LYS A 138 -9.08 -12.19 10.51
N ILE A 139 -8.18 -11.32 10.13
CA ILE A 139 -7.09 -10.82 10.99
C ILE A 139 -7.65 -9.72 11.89
N HIS A 140 -7.56 -9.92 13.21
CA HIS A 140 -7.93 -8.92 14.21
C HIS A 140 -6.70 -8.11 14.60
N GLY A 141 -6.32 -7.15 13.76
CA GLY A 141 -5.11 -6.35 13.95
C GLY A 141 -5.14 -5.05 13.17
N TYR A 142 -4.07 -4.27 13.30
CA TYR A 142 -3.88 -2.99 12.62
C TYR A 142 -2.40 -2.73 12.39
N ASP A 143 -2.08 -1.83 11.45
CA ASP A 143 -0.70 -1.45 11.12
C ASP A 143 -0.05 -0.59 12.21
N GLY A 144 1.27 -0.57 12.24
CA GLY A 144 2.05 0.31 13.11
C GLY A 144 1.79 1.81 12.85
N HIS A 145 1.41 2.16 11.65
CA HIS A 145 1.12 3.53 11.20
C HIS A 145 -0.37 3.71 10.93
N ALA A 146 -0.95 4.80 11.39
CA ALA A 146 -2.37 5.12 11.24
C ALA A 146 -2.67 5.85 9.91
N GLU A 147 -2.21 5.31 8.80
CA GLU A 147 -2.37 5.89 7.47
C GLU A 147 -3.61 5.35 6.75
N ILE A 148 -3.83 4.04 6.87
CA ILE A 148 -4.92 3.35 6.16
C ILE A 148 -6.30 3.84 6.59
N GLU A 149 -6.45 4.25 7.84
CA GLU A 149 -7.71 4.74 8.40
C GLU A 149 -8.19 6.00 7.66
N LEU A 150 -7.28 6.98 7.50
CA LEU A 150 -7.58 8.22 6.78
C LEU A 150 -7.87 7.94 5.30
N ALA A 151 -7.04 7.14 4.67
CA ALA A 151 -7.15 6.81 3.26
C ALA A 151 -8.47 6.12 2.92
N LEU A 152 -8.92 5.18 3.77
CA LEU A 152 -10.20 4.49 3.58
C LEU A 152 -11.41 5.42 3.74
N TYR A 153 -11.36 6.39 4.66
CA TYR A 153 -12.41 7.41 4.75
C TYR A 153 -12.47 8.27 3.50
N ARG A 154 -11.32 8.71 2.96
CA ARG A 154 -11.27 9.45 1.70
C ARG A 154 -11.80 8.63 0.52
N LEU A 155 -11.46 7.33 0.47
CA LEU A 155 -11.98 6.43 -0.55
C LEU A 155 -13.50 6.26 -0.44
N TYR A 156 -14.04 6.20 0.78
CA TYR A 156 -15.49 6.20 1.01
C TYR A 156 -16.13 7.49 0.52
N GLU A 157 -15.61 8.66 0.90
CA GLU A 157 -16.12 9.96 0.48
C GLU A 157 -16.16 10.11 -1.06
N GLU A 158 -15.19 9.53 -1.77
CA GLU A 158 -15.11 9.62 -3.22
C GLU A 158 -16.03 8.60 -3.92
N THR A 159 -16.23 7.43 -3.32
CA THR A 159 -16.89 6.29 -4.02
C THR A 159 -18.29 5.98 -3.50
N ASP A 160 -18.68 6.52 -2.35
CA ASP A 160 -19.93 6.21 -1.60
C ASP A 160 -20.10 4.71 -1.28
N VAL A 161 -18.95 3.97 -1.17
CA VAL A 161 -18.95 2.54 -0.87
C VAL A 161 -18.79 2.33 0.63
N GLU A 162 -19.88 2.09 1.33
CA GLU A 162 -19.99 2.02 2.79
C GLU A 162 -18.99 1.07 3.47
N ARG A 163 -18.61 -0.04 2.81
CA ARG A 163 -17.64 -1.00 3.38
C ARG A 163 -16.27 -0.39 3.67
N TYR A 164 -15.83 0.63 2.90
CA TYR A 164 -14.55 1.29 3.16
C TYR A 164 -14.59 2.12 4.45
N LYS A 165 -15.71 2.78 4.71
CA LYS A 165 -15.94 3.47 5.98
C LYS A 165 -15.97 2.48 7.15
N LEU A 166 -16.71 1.38 7.02
CA LEU A 166 -16.78 0.35 8.06
C LEU A 166 -15.40 -0.27 8.35
N LEU A 167 -14.58 -0.46 7.32
CA LEU A 167 -13.21 -0.95 7.49
C LEU A 167 -12.30 0.10 8.17
N ALA A 168 -12.46 1.38 7.86
CA ALA A 168 -11.77 2.47 8.56
C ALA A 168 -12.16 2.53 10.03
N ASP A 169 -13.48 2.49 10.32
CA ASP A 169 -14.03 2.44 11.69
C ASP A 169 -13.42 1.25 12.46
N TYR A 170 -13.35 0.07 11.84
CA TYR A 170 -12.74 -1.11 12.44
C TYR A 170 -11.28 -0.85 12.86
N PHE A 171 -10.44 -0.30 11.97
CA PHE A 171 -9.03 -0.05 12.31
C PHE A 171 -8.87 0.99 13.43
N VAL A 172 -9.67 2.06 13.41
CA VAL A 172 -9.69 3.09 14.48
C VAL A 172 -10.07 2.46 15.82
N GLU A 173 -11.13 1.65 15.85
CA GLU A 173 -11.61 1.00 17.08
C GLU A 173 -10.60 -0.04 17.60
N GLU A 174 -10.04 -0.90 16.72
CA GLU A 174 -9.06 -1.91 17.12
C GLU A 174 -7.80 -1.27 17.72
N ARG A 175 -7.36 -0.14 17.19
CA ARG A 175 -6.20 0.59 17.72
C ARG A 175 -6.41 1.08 19.16
N GLY A 176 -7.65 1.38 19.54
CA GLY A 176 -8.03 1.81 20.89
C GLY A 176 -8.26 0.68 21.90
N LYS A 177 -8.43 -0.58 21.45
CA LYS A 177 -8.78 -1.70 22.33
C LYS A 177 -7.60 -2.20 23.17
N LYS A 178 -7.91 -2.64 24.39
CA LYS A 178 -6.93 -3.28 25.30
C LYS A 178 -7.25 -4.77 25.47
N PRO A 179 -6.23 -5.64 25.61
CA PRO A 179 -4.80 -5.35 25.50
C PRO A 179 -4.42 -4.98 24.07
N TYR A 180 -3.51 -4.02 23.91
CA TYR A 180 -3.07 -3.58 22.59
C TYR A 180 -2.54 -4.74 21.73
N PHE A 181 -2.91 -4.76 20.45
CA PHE A 181 -2.54 -5.79 19.50
C PHE A 181 -1.02 -6.07 19.50
N PHE A 182 -0.19 -5.05 19.42
CA PHE A 182 1.28 -5.19 19.41
C PHE A 182 1.88 -5.75 20.68
N SER A 183 1.17 -5.69 21.82
CA SER A 183 1.61 -6.35 23.05
C SER A 183 1.57 -7.87 22.93
N LYS A 184 0.73 -8.42 22.04
CA LYS A 184 0.64 -9.85 21.73
C LYS A 184 1.62 -10.24 20.63
N GLU A 185 1.75 -9.39 19.59
CA GLU A 185 2.66 -9.60 18.48
C GLU A 185 4.12 -9.70 18.93
N ASN A 186 4.58 -8.77 19.79
CA ASN A 186 5.95 -8.78 20.33
C ASN A 186 6.34 -10.05 21.10
N ARG A 187 5.40 -10.83 21.64
CA ARG A 187 5.71 -12.10 22.32
C ARG A 187 6.16 -13.19 21.35
N ASN A 188 5.76 -13.11 20.09
CA ASN A 188 6.12 -14.06 19.04
C ASN A 188 7.36 -13.64 18.25
N GLN A 189 7.83 -12.39 18.39
CA GLN A 189 8.94 -11.82 17.62
C GLN A 189 10.33 -12.27 18.06
N ASN A 190 10.51 -12.78 19.29
CA ASN A 190 11.85 -13.22 19.77
C ASN A 190 12.45 -14.38 18.95
N VAL A 191 11.75 -14.90 17.95
CA VAL A 191 12.22 -16.00 17.10
C VAL A 191 12.65 -15.52 15.69
N ARG A 192 12.28 -14.30 15.26
CA ARG A 192 12.48 -13.85 13.86
C ARG A 192 13.24 -12.54 13.66
N ASN A 193 13.61 -11.82 14.72
CA ASN A 193 14.38 -10.58 14.63
C ASN A 193 15.78 -10.74 13.97
N ASN A 194 16.23 -11.97 13.76
CA ASN A 194 17.48 -12.22 13.05
C ASN A 194 17.37 -12.14 11.52
N LEU A 195 16.15 -12.12 10.95
CA LEU A 195 15.98 -12.18 9.49
C LEU A 195 15.88 -10.79 8.82
N VAL A 196 15.49 -9.75 9.55
CA VAL A 196 15.37 -8.39 8.99
C VAL A 196 16.72 -7.65 9.01
N TYR A 197 17.61 -7.98 9.95
CA TYR A 197 18.93 -7.32 10.07
C TYR A 197 20.05 -8.03 9.30
N GLU A 198 19.84 -9.26 8.80
CA GLU A 198 20.83 -9.97 7.97
C GLU A 198 20.83 -9.52 6.49
N LEU A 199 19.97 -8.59 6.10
CA LEU A 199 19.91 -8.03 4.75
C LEU A 199 20.64 -6.67 4.61
N GLU A 200 21.27 -6.17 5.70
CA GLU A 200 22.04 -4.91 5.72
C GLU A 200 23.58 -5.11 5.66
N GLU A 201 24.10 -6.30 5.33
CA GLU A 201 25.53 -6.50 5.07
C GLU A 201 25.86 -6.75 3.59
#